data_9c0cfbcb296410f6c542e19dea8ce8be
#
_entry.id   9c0cfbcb296410f6c542e19dea8ce8be
#
_cell.length_a   1.000
_cell.length_b   1.000
_cell.length_c   1.000
_cell.angle_alpha   90.00
_cell.angle_beta   90.00
_cell.angle_gamma   90.00
#
_symmetry.space_group_name_H-M   'P 1'
#
loop_
_entity.id
_entity.type
_entity.pdbx_description
1 polymer ?
#
loop_
_entity_poly.entity_id
_entity_poly.type
_entity_poly.pdbx_seq_one_letter_code
_entity_poly.pdbx_strand_id
1 'polypeptide(L)'
;MAKQNKTAITPTRAEDYPEWYQQAVKASQMADPSPVRGCMVIKPWGYALWENIMRVLDDMFKETGVKNAYFPLFIPLSFLEKEAEHVEGFAKECAVVTHHRLEKGVNGSLEPAGRLNEPLVVRPTSETIIGDSFSKWVSSYRDLPLLINQWANVVRWEMRTRVFLRTSEFLWQEGHTVHATAQEAIERTQLMLDVYSKLAEEYLAMPVIKGRKTPSERFPGAVDTMCIEAMMQDRKGLQAGTSHFLGQNFAKASEITFQSSIEKEEYAWTTSWGASTRLIGGLIMTHGDDDGIILPPRVASS
;
A
#
# COMPACT_ATOMS: atom_id res chain seq x y z
N MET A 1 -7.95 46.31 18.21
CA MET A 1 -8.16 45.15 17.30
C MET A 1 -6.77 44.62 16.94
N ALA A 2 -6.40 43.43 17.38
CA ALA A 2 -5.14 42.80 16.99
C ALA A 2 -5.19 42.56 15.48
N LYS A 3 -4.14 43.00 14.74
CA LYS A 3 -3.98 42.64 13.34
C LYS A 3 -3.93 41.11 13.28
N GLN A 4 -4.98 40.49 12.70
CA GLN A 4 -4.93 39.09 12.35
C GLN A 4 -3.78 38.92 11.35
N ASN A 5 -2.71 38.22 11.75
CA ASN A 5 -1.62 37.90 10.83
C ASN A 5 -2.24 37.05 9.71
N LYS A 6 -2.22 37.57 8.48
CA LYS A 6 -2.76 36.90 7.30
C LYS A 6 -1.79 35.76 6.98
N THR A 7 -2.21 34.53 7.24
CA THR A 7 -1.48 33.30 6.89
C THR A 7 -1.69 32.97 5.40
N ALA A 8 -0.78 32.20 4.80
CA ALA A 8 -0.89 31.79 3.40
C ALA A 8 -1.98 30.76 3.19
N ILE A 9 -2.24 29.90 4.20
CA ILE A 9 -3.29 28.87 4.16
C ILE A 9 -4.46 29.31 5.04
N THR A 10 -5.67 29.20 4.49
CA THR A 10 -6.92 29.51 5.19
C THR A 10 -7.94 28.41 4.89
N PRO A 11 -8.62 27.84 5.90
CA PRO A 11 -8.48 28.11 7.34
C PRO A 11 -7.11 27.71 7.89
N THR A 12 -6.78 28.22 9.06
CA THR A 12 -5.58 27.77 9.80
C THR A 12 -5.79 26.38 10.42
N ARG A 13 -4.69 25.75 10.84
CA ARG A 13 -4.74 24.45 11.54
C ARG A 13 -5.61 24.47 12.79
N ALA A 14 -5.63 25.58 13.49
CA ALA A 14 -6.41 25.74 14.71
C ALA A 14 -7.91 25.95 14.46
N GLU A 15 -8.28 26.53 13.32
CA GLU A 15 -9.68 26.79 12.93
C GLU A 15 -10.36 25.55 12.36
N ASP A 16 -9.74 24.90 11.38
CA ASP A 16 -10.24 23.67 10.75
C ASP A 16 -9.08 22.85 10.17
N TYR A 17 -8.57 21.91 10.94
CA TYR A 17 -7.42 21.11 10.55
C TYR A 17 -7.65 20.23 9.30
N PRO A 18 -8.81 19.56 9.14
CA PRO A 18 -9.12 18.81 7.93
C PRO A 18 -9.15 19.68 6.67
N GLU A 19 -9.74 20.86 6.74
CA GLU A 19 -9.81 21.79 5.60
C GLU A 19 -8.44 22.45 5.34
N TRP A 20 -7.71 22.86 6.39
CA TRP A 20 -6.33 23.31 6.26
C TRP A 20 -5.48 22.33 5.45
N TYR A 21 -5.56 21.03 5.75
CA TYR A 21 -4.82 20.01 5.04
C TYR A 21 -5.12 20.01 3.54
N GLN A 22 -6.38 20.09 3.15
CA GLN A 22 -6.79 20.13 1.75
C GLN A 22 -6.29 21.40 1.04
N GLN A 23 -6.38 22.54 1.73
CA GLN A 23 -5.88 23.80 1.19
C GLN A 23 -4.34 23.82 1.08
N ALA A 24 -3.62 23.24 2.02
CA ALA A 24 -2.17 23.08 1.97
C ALA A 24 -1.73 22.22 0.77
N VAL A 25 -2.37 21.07 0.53
CA VAL A 25 -2.11 20.22 -0.65
C VAL A 25 -2.39 20.97 -1.96
N LYS A 26 -3.50 21.72 -2.03
CA LYS A 26 -3.88 22.50 -3.21
C LYS A 26 -2.91 23.65 -3.47
N ALA A 27 -2.62 24.44 -2.45
CA ALA A 27 -1.74 25.62 -2.56
C ALA A 27 -0.30 25.22 -2.95
N SER A 28 0.18 24.09 -2.45
CA SER A 28 1.51 23.55 -2.79
C SER A 28 1.57 22.85 -4.15
N GLN A 29 0.45 22.74 -4.85
CA GLN A 29 0.33 22.08 -6.16
C GLN A 29 0.82 20.63 -6.16
N MET A 30 0.61 19.90 -5.08
CA MET A 30 1.04 18.51 -4.94
C MET A 30 0.11 17.54 -5.67
N ALA A 31 -1.19 17.78 -5.60
CA ALA A 31 -2.19 16.93 -6.24
C ALA A 31 -3.50 17.69 -6.50
N ASP A 32 -4.26 17.19 -7.46
CA ASP A 32 -5.62 17.67 -7.79
C ASP A 32 -6.62 16.49 -7.76
N PRO A 33 -7.91 16.75 -7.51
CA PRO A 33 -8.96 15.77 -7.72
C PRO A 33 -9.02 15.34 -9.19
N SER A 34 -9.28 14.07 -9.46
CA SER A 34 -9.56 13.61 -10.82
C SER A 34 -11.07 13.61 -11.11
N PRO A 35 -11.49 13.49 -12.38
CA PRO A 35 -12.91 13.29 -12.73
C PRO A 35 -13.49 12.00 -12.15
N VAL A 36 -12.64 11.01 -11.83
CA VAL A 36 -13.06 9.79 -11.17
C VAL A 36 -13.08 10.01 -9.66
N ARG A 37 -14.26 9.92 -9.06
CA ARG A 37 -14.43 10.15 -7.63
C ARG A 37 -13.48 9.27 -6.80
N GLY A 38 -12.76 9.89 -5.89
CA GLY A 38 -11.85 9.20 -4.98
C GLY A 38 -10.46 8.93 -5.55
N CYS A 39 -10.24 9.21 -6.83
CA CYS A 39 -8.92 9.17 -7.44
C CYS A 39 -8.29 10.56 -7.48
N MET A 40 -6.99 10.65 -7.43
CA MET A 40 -6.25 11.92 -7.49
C MET A 40 -5.29 11.94 -8.67
N VAL A 41 -5.04 13.15 -9.16
CA VAL A 41 -3.90 13.41 -10.05
C VAL A 41 -2.74 13.87 -9.17
N ILE A 42 -1.67 13.10 -9.11
CA ILE A 42 -0.44 13.52 -8.44
C ILE A 42 0.33 14.39 -9.44
N LYS A 43 0.49 15.68 -9.12
CA LYS A 43 1.18 16.63 -9.99
C LYS A 43 2.70 16.43 -9.95
N PRO A 44 3.46 16.98 -10.89
CA PRO A 44 4.90 16.76 -10.97
C PRO A 44 5.66 17.00 -9.66
N TRP A 45 5.29 18.03 -8.92
CA TRP A 45 5.90 18.36 -7.63
C TRP A 45 5.66 17.27 -6.57
N GLY A 46 4.39 16.81 -6.45
CA GLY A 46 4.04 15.70 -5.55
C GLY A 46 4.64 14.38 -6.00
N TYR A 47 4.73 14.15 -7.31
CA TYR A 47 5.31 12.93 -7.85
C TYR A 47 6.82 12.87 -7.63
N ALA A 48 7.53 13.99 -7.79
CA ALA A 48 8.97 14.07 -7.50
C ALA A 48 9.30 13.73 -6.03
N LEU A 49 8.42 14.15 -5.09
CA LEU A 49 8.55 13.73 -3.70
C LEU A 49 8.37 12.22 -3.54
N TRP A 50 7.39 11.64 -4.24
CA TRP A 50 7.18 10.20 -4.25
C TRP A 50 8.38 9.44 -4.83
N GLU A 51 8.96 9.91 -5.92
CA GLU A 51 10.17 9.33 -6.52
C GLU A 51 11.36 9.33 -5.55
N ASN A 52 11.54 10.38 -4.78
CA ASN A 52 12.58 10.44 -3.75
C ASN A 52 12.34 9.44 -2.62
N ILE A 53 11.08 9.30 -2.16
CA ILE A 53 10.71 8.29 -1.16
C ILE A 53 10.92 6.88 -1.72
N MET A 54 10.48 6.63 -2.95
CA MET A 54 10.68 5.35 -3.64
C MET A 54 12.15 4.97 -3.70
N ARG A 55 13.01 5.89 -4.16
CA ARG A 55 14.45 5.64 -4.30
C ARG A 55 15.08 5.22 -2.98
N VAL A 56 14.83 5.98 -1.92
CA VAL A 56 15.38 5.68 -0.59
C VAL A 56 14.87 4.32 -0.08
N LEU A 57 13.58 4.09 -0.18
CA LEU A 57 12.98 2.85 0.32
C LEU A 57 13.38 1.63 -0.50
N ASP A 58 13.52 1.78 -1.81
CA ASP A 58 13.97 0.73 -2.73
C ASP A 58 15.43 0.31 -2.44
N ASP A 59 16.30 1.28 -2.17
CA ASP A 59 17.68 1.02 -1.76
C ASP A 59 17.72 0.25 -0.43
N MET A 60 16.92 0.66 0.57
CA MET A 60 16.80 -0.07 1.84
C MET A 60 16.31 -1.51 1.65
N PHE A 61 15.36 -1.74 0.76
CA PHE A 61 14.88 -3.10 0.45
C PHE A 61 15.98 -3.95 -0.17
N LYS A 62 16.70 -3.40 -1.13
CA LYS A 62 17.82 -4.10 -1.79
C LYS A 62 18.94 -4.46 -0.82
N GLU A 63 19.23 -3.59 0.16
CA GLU A 63 20.17 -3.89 1.25
C GLU A 63 19.77 -5.13 2.06
N THR A 64 18.47 -5.45 2.12
CA THR A 64 17.96 -6.65 2.79
C THR A 64 17.85 -7.89 1.89
N GLY A 65 18.32 -7.78 0.63
CA GLY A 65 18.29 -8.86 -0.37
C GLY A 65 17.00 -8.94 -1.18
N VAL A 66 16.08 -8.01 -1.04
CA VAL A 66 14.82 -7.96 -1.80
C VAL A 66 15.08 -7.56 -3.25
N LYS A 67 14.34 -8.18 -4.16
CA LYS A 67 14.37 -7.88 -5.60
C LYS A 67 13.01 -7.38 -6.06
N ASN A 68 13.02 -6.44 -7.02
CA ASN A 68 11.79 -5.96 -7.62
C ASN A 68 11.29 -6.90 -8.72
N ALA A 69 9.97 -7.09 -8.77
CA ALA A 69 9.27 -7.76 -9.86
C ALA A 69 7.97 -6.99 -10.17
N TYR A 70 7.26 -7.40 -11.20
CA TYR A 70 5.96 -6.85 -11.56
C TYR A 70 4.95 -7.98 -11.81
N PHE A 71 3.76 -7.84 -11.26
CA PHE A 71 2.66 -8.78 -11.40
C PHE A 71 1.45 -8.10 -12.04
N PRO A 72 0.56 -8.85 -12.71
CA PRO A 72 -0.59 -8.29 -13.42
C PRO A 72 -1.53 -7.48 -12.54
N LEU A 73 -2.10 -6.43 -13.15
CA LEU A 73 -3.12 -5.59 -12.54
C LEU A 73 -4.42 -6.38 -12.24
N PHE A 74 -4.79 -7.29 -13.15
CA PHE A 74 -6.04 -8.04 -13.07
C PHE A 74 -5.83 -9.38 -12.37
N ILE A 75 -6.75 -9.69 -11.46
CA ILE A 75 -6.78 -10.95 -10.72
C ILE A 75 -8.07 -11.69 -11.12
N PRO A 76 -8.00 -12.95 -11.57
CA PRO A 76 -9.20 -13.76 -11.77
C PRO A 76 -10.01 -13.88 -10.47
N LEU A 77 -11.33 -13.75 -10.55
CA LEU A 77 -12.19 -13.81 -9.36
C LEU A 77 -11.98 -15.12 -8.58
N SER A 78 -11.78 -16.23 -9.26
CA SER A 78 -11.51 -17.54 -8.67
C SER A 78 -10.25 -17.58 -7.78
N PHE A 79 -9.27 -16.69 -8.01
CA PHE A 79 -8.09 -16.62 -7.17
C PHE A 79 -8.37 -15.97 -5.82
N LEU A 80 -9.24 -14.98 -5.79
CA LEU A 80 -9.68 -14.36 -4.53
C LEU A 80 -10.50 -15.33 -3.69
N GLU A 81 -11.31 -16.17 -4.32
CA GLU A 81 -12.20 -17.13 -3.64
C GLU A 81 -11.43 -18.27 -2.92
N LYS A 82 -10.14 -18.46 -3.24
CA LYS A 82 -9.31 -19.50 -2.60
C LYS A 82 -9.02 -19.24 -1.11
N GLU A 83 -9.04 -17.99 -0.70
CA GLU A 83 -8.75 -17.60 0.68
C GLU A 83 -9.96 -16.80 1.24
N ALA A 84 -10.80 -17.46 2.04
CA ALA A 84 -12.10 -16.95 2.47
C ALA A 84 -12.02 -15.67 3.32
N GLU A 85 -11.07 -15.60 4.27
CA GLU A 85 -10.90 -14.41 5.12
C GLU A 85 -10.44 -13.19 4.29
N HIS A 86 -9.60 -13.43 3.29
CA HIS A 86 -9.13 -12.39 2.38
C HIS A 86 -10.30 -11.82 1.54
N VAL A 87 -11.14 -12.71 1.00
CA VAL A 87 -12.36 -12.32 0.27
C VAL A 87 -13.27 -11.48 1.15
N GLU A 88 -13.57 -11.93 2.36
CA GLU A 88 -14.47 -11.23 3.28
C GLU A 88 -13.96 -9.81 3.59
N GLY A 89 -12.64 -9.64 3.74
CA GLY A 89 -12.03 -8.34 4.00
C GLY A 89 -12.10 -7.36 2.83
N PHE A 90 -11.95 -7.82 1.59
CA PHE A 90 -11.84 -6.95 0.40
C PHE A 90 -13.06 -6.94 -0.52
N ALA A 91 -13.99 -7.88 -0.41
CA ALA A 91 -15.10 -8.04 -1.35
C ALA A 91 -15.93 -6.75 -1.57
N LYS A 92 -16.11 -5.94 -0.55
CA LYS A 92 -16.89 -4.69 -0.60
C LYS A 92 -16.19 -3.53 -1.29
N GLU A 93 -14.88 -3.62 -1.50
CA GLU A 93 -14.03 -2.52 -1.99
C GLU A 93 -13.39 -2.85 -3.35
N CYS A 94 -13.74 -3.98 -3.97
CA CYS A 94 -13.17 -4.38 -5.24
C CYS A 94 -13.79 -3.63 -6.43
N ALA A 95 -12.94 -3.19 -7.35
CA ALA A 95 -13.34 -2.81 -8.70
C ALA A 95 -13.31 -4.05 -9.59
N VAL A 96 -14.40 -4.31 -10.29
CA VAL A 96 -14.59 -5.55 -11.07
C VAL A 96 -14.74 -5.24 -12.55
N VAL A 97 -13.97 -5.93 -13.39
CA VAL A 97 -14.05 -5.87 -14.85
C VAL A 97 -14.84 -7.06 -15.37
N THR A 98 -15.94 -6.77 -16.06
CA THR A 98 -16.89 -7.78 -16.53
C THR A 98 -16.97 -7.88 -18.06
N HIS A 99 -16.42 -6.89 -18.79
CA HIS A 99 -16.45 -6.80 -20.25
C HIS A 99 -15.07 -6.40 -20.77
N HIS A 100 -14.75 -6.83 -22.02
CA HIS A 100 -13.43 -6.59 -22.61
C HIS A 100 -13.43 -5.59 -23.78
N ARG A 101 -14.60 -5.05 -24.16
CA ARG A 101 -14.72 -4.07 -25.25
C ARG A 101 -15.92 -3.15 -25.08
N LEU A 102 -15.96 -2.13 -25.93
CA LEU A 102 -17.10 -1.22 -26.08
C LEU A 102 -17.70 -1.40 -27.47
N GLU A 103 -19.02 -1.31 -27.59
CA GLU A 103 -19.77 -1.29 -28.84
C GLU A 103 -20.73 -0.11 -28.87
N LYS A 104 -21.14 0.32 -30.07
CA LYS A 104 -22.17 1.34 -30.21
C LYS A 104 -23.54 0.75 -29.85
N GLY A 105 -24.17 1.30 -28.83
CA GLY A 105 -25.55 0.99 -28.47
C GLY A 105 -26.56 1.62 -29.43
N VAL A 106 -27.83 1.30 -29.22
CA VAL A 106 -28.96 1.74 -30.08
C VAL A 106 -29.04 3.28 -30.20
N ASN A 107 -28.66 4.01 -29.16
CA ASN A 107 -28.68 5.48 -29.11
C ASN A 107 -27.37 6.12 -29.59
N GLY A 108 -26.43 5.33 -30.15
CA GLY A 108 -25.11 5.81 -30.58
C GLY A 108 -24.10 6.05 -29.45
N SER A 109 -24.48 5.85 -28.19
CA SER A 109 -23.56 5.83 -27.04
C SER A 109 -22.69 4.58 -27.03
N LEU A 110 -21.52 4.64 -26.37
CA LEU A 110 -20.70 3.46 -26.14
C LEU A 110 -21.22 2.68 -24.93
N GLU A 111 -21.38 1.38 -25.12
CA GLU A 111 -21.86 0.45 -24.10
C GLU A 111 -20.86 -0.69 -23.90
N PRO A 112 -20.68 -1.21 -22.67
CA PRO A 112 -19.87 -2.40 -22.44
C PRO A 112 -20.39 -3.60 -23.22
N ALA A 113 -19.49 -4.30 -23.91
CA ALA A 113 -19.79 -5.48 -24.71
C ALA A 113 -18.71 -6.56 -24.56
N GLY A 114 -19.00 -7.76 -25.01
CA GLY A 114 -18.09 -8.88 -24.88
C GLY A 114 -17.87 -9.25 -23.41
N ARG A 115 -18.91 -9.75 -22.76
CA ARG A 115 -18.84 -10.21 -21.37
C ARG A 115 -17.76 -11.27 -21.21
N LEU A 116 -16.94 -11.12 -20.17
CA LEU A 116 -15.95 -12.11 -19.80
C LEU A 116 -16.63 -13.37 -19.25
N ASN A 117 -16.06 -14.53 -19.53
CA ASN A 117 -16.51 -15.80 -18.95
C ASN A 117 -16.30 -15.81 -17.42
N GLU A 118 -15.18 -15.26 -16.98
CA GLU A 118 -14.86 -15.04 -15.57
C GLU A 118 -14.57 -13.54 -15.35
N PRO A 119 -15.21 -12.90 -14.36
CA PRO A 119 -14.88 -11.54 -13.99
C PRO A 119 -13.43 -11.41 -13.52
N LEU A 120 -12.83 -10.25 -13.79
CA LEU A 120 -11.51 -9.90 -13.27
C LEU A 120 -11.63 -8.82 -12.21
N VAL A 121 -10.82 -8.91 -11.19
CA VAL A 121 -10.74 -7.90 -10.14
C VAL A 121 -9.49 -7.05 -10.38
N VAL A 122 -9.66 -5.72 -10.33
CA VAL A 122 -8.51 -4.81 -10.28
C VAL A 122 -7.89 -4.95 -8.89
N ARG A 123 -6.63 -5.34 -8.82
CA ARG A 123 -5.95 -5.71 -7.56
C ARG A 123 -6.19 -4.72 -6.42
N PRO A 124 -6.80 -5.14 -5.30
CA PRO A 124 -6.83 -4.35 -4.06
C PRO A 124 -5.55 -4.56 -3.24
N THR A 125 -4.90 -5.68 -3.47
CA THR A 125 -3.60 -6.17 -3.00
C THR A 125 -3.28 -7.42 -3.82
N SER A 126 -2.06 -7.94 -3.79
CA SER A 126 -1.62 -8.93 -4.79
C SER A 126 -1.27 -10.30 -4.23
N GLU A 127 -1.56 -10.62 -2.96
CA GLU A 127 -1.19 -11.89 -2.33
C GLU A 127 -1.63 -13.11 -3.17
N THR A 128 -2.84 -13.08 -3.70
CA THR A 128 -3.41 -14.24 -4.43
C THR A 128 -2.78 -14.45 -5.80
N ILE A 129 -2.58 -13.37 -6.58
CA ILE A 129 -1.94 -13.48 -7.91
C ILE A 129 -0.44 -13.76 -7.79
N ILE A 130 0.22 -13.21 -6.79
CA ILE A 130 1.62 -13.47 -6.49
C ILE A 130 1.80 -14.90 -5.97
N GLY A 131 0.87 -15.37 -5.15
CA GLY A 131 0.86 -16.75 -4.66
C GLY A 131 0.85 -17.80 -5.77
N ASP A 132 0.07 -17.57 -6.83
CA ASP A 132 0.08 -18.44 -8.02
C ASP A 132 1.45 -18.48 -8.71
N SER A 133 2.15 -17.36 -8.76
CA SER A 133 3.52 -17.32 -9.30
C SER A 133 4.50 -18.01 -8.37
N PHE A 134 4.40 -17.79 -7.08
CA PHE A 134 5.31 -18.37 -6.09
C PHE A 134 5.17 -19.89 -6.00
N SER A 135 3.98 -20.45 -6.17
CA SER A 135 3.77 -21.89 -6.24
C SER A 135 4.52 -22.57 -7.39
N LYS A 136 4.84 -21.81 -8.43
CA LYS A 136 5.61 -22.27 -9.60
C LYS A 136 7.11 -22.00 -9.47
N TRP A 137 7.50 -20.99 -8.69
CA TRP A 137 8.89 -20.59 -8.54
C TRP A 137 9.62 -21.30 -7.39
N VAL A 138 8.85 -21.76 -6.41
CA VAL A 138 9.38 -22.46 -5.23
C VAL A 138 9.08 -23.95 -5.36
N SER A 139 10.12 -24.76 -5.34
CA SER A 139 10.03 -26.23 -5.37
C SER A 139 10.93 -26.91 -4.35
N SER A 140 11.99 -26.24 -3.92
CA SER A 140 13.02 -26.77 -3.02
C SER A 140 13.40 -25.73 -1.96
N TYR A 141 13.89 -26.18 -0.81
CA TYR A 141 14.46 -25.30 0.21
C TYR A 141 15.60 -24.41 -0.32
N ARG A 142 16.21 -24.77 -1.45
CA ARG A 142 17.27 -23.97 -2.10
C ARG A 142 16.72 -22.73 -2.80
N ASP A 143 15.43 -22.70 -3.09
CA ASP A 143 14.75 -21.54 -3.69
C ASP A 143 14.38 -20.49 -2.62
N LEU A 144 14.56 -20.81 -1.34
CA LEU A 144 14.19 -20.01 -0.18
C LEU A 144 15.42 -19.36 0.50
N PRO A 145 15.27 -18.16 1.07
CA PRO A 145 14.06 -17.34 1.03
C PRO A 145 13.86 -16.67 -0.34
N LEU A 146 12.61 -16.58 -0.79
CA LEU A 146 12.23 -15.77 -1.95
C LEU A 146 11.75 -14.41 -1.46
N LEU A 147 12.41 -13.33 -1.89
CA LEU A 147 12.22 -11.97 -1.36
C LEU A 147 11.90 -11.02 -2.52
N ILE A 148 10.62 -10.68 -2.68
CA ILE A 148 10.13 -9.89 -3.83
C ILE A 148 9.41 -8.64 -3.34
N ASN A 149 9.56 -7.55 -4.07
CA ASN A 149 8.80 -6.31 -3.95
C ASN A 149 8.25 -5.91 -5.32
N GLN A 150 7.08 -5.27 -5.36
CA GLN A 150 6.63 -4.54 -6.55
C GLN A 150 6.22 -3.12 -6.19
N TRP A 151 6.59 -2.19 -7.06
CA TRP A 151 6.07 -0.83 -7.09
C TRP A 151 4.89 -0.80 -8.04
N ALA A 152 3.71 -0.42 -7.55
CA ALA A 152 2.47 -0.55 -8.30
C ALA A 152 1.38 0.39 -7.80
N ASN A 153 0.26 0.40 -8.50
CA ASN A 153 -1.00 0.93 -8.01
C ASN A 153 -1.90 -0.20 -7.52
N VAL A 154 -2.84 0.13 -6.67
CA VAL A 154 -3.97 -0.72 -6.29
C VAL A 154 -5.25 0.09 -6.25
N VAL A 155 -6.40 -0.59 -6.34
CA VAL A 155 -7.72 0.03 -6.28
C VAL A 155 -8.52 -0.60 -5.14
N ARG A 156 -8.94 0.26 -4.20
CA ARG A 156 -9.86 -0.07 -3.11
C ARG A 156 -10.97 0.96 -3.14
N TRP A 157 -12.19 0.55 -3.45
CA TRP A 157 -13.32 1.45 -3.70
C TRP A 157 -13.76 2.18 -2.44
N GLU A 158 -13.06 3.27 -2.14
CA GLU A 158 -13.20 4.02 -0.89
C GLU A 158 -14.32 5.06 -1.00
N MET A 159 -15.17 5.11 0.02
CA MET A 159 -16.30 6.04 0.06
C MET A 159 -15.97 7.40 0.69
N ARG A 160 -14.97 7.45 1.59
CA ARG A 160 -14.56 8.65 2.32
C ARG A 160 -13.13 9.02 1.99
N THR A 161 -12.95 9.64 0.84
CA THR A 161 -11.63 9.93 0.29
C THR A 161 -11.00 11.20 0.85
N ARG A 162 -9.68 11.17 1.01
CA ARG A 162 -8.81 12.33 1.31
C ARG A 162 -7.52 12.19 0.52
N VAL A 163 -7.13 13.23 -0.18
CA VAL A 163 -5.92 13.25 -1.03
C VAL A 163 -4.70 12.75 -0.25
N PHE A 164 -3.93 11.86 -0.85
CA PHE A 164 -2.82 11.09 -0.28
C PHE A 164 -3.16 10.15 0.89
N LEU A 165 -4.04 10.53 1.78
CA LEU A 165 -4.31 9.77 3.01
C LEU A 165 -5.20 8.55 2.78
N ARG A 166 -6.24 8.73 1.94
CA ARG A 166 -7.24 7.70 1.68
C ARG A 166 -7.90 7.96 0.33
N THR A 167 -7.46 7.26 -0.70
CA THR A 167 -7.96 7.38 -2.08
C THR A 167 -8.38 6.03 -2.62
N SER A 168 -9.26 6.02 -3.62
CA SER A 168 -9.73 4.78 -4.24
C SER A 168 -8.62 4.10 -5.04
N GLU A 169 -7.79 4.86 -5.73
CA GLU A 169 -6.55 4.40 -6.33
C GLU A 169 -5.38 5.09 -5.64
N PHE A 170 -4.30 4.36 -5.38
CA PHE A 170 -3.08 4.91 -4.83
C PHE A 170 -1.85 4.13 -5.30
N LEU A 171 -0.71 4.81 -5.27
CA LEU A 171 0.59 4.20 -5.52
C LEU A 171 1.16 3.68 -4.19
N TRP A 172 1.80 2.54 -4.28
CA TRP A 172 2.45 1.93 -3.14
C TRP A 172 3.60 1.01 -3.56
N GLN A 173 4.25 0.44 -2.60
CA GLN A 173 4.99 -0.78 -2.75
C GLN A 173 4.32 -1.89 -1.94
N GLU A 174 4.40 -3.10 -2.42
CA GLU A 174 4.02 -4.31 -1.71
C GLU A 174 5.13 -5.34 -1.82
N GLY A 175 5.62 -5.75 -0.66
CA GLY A 175 6.61 -6.81 -0.56
C GLY A 175 5.93 -8.12 -0.22
N HIS A 176 6.44 -9.19 -0.80
CA HIS A 176 5.94 -10.55 -0.60
C HIS A 176 7.12 -11.49 -0.50
N THR A 177 7.18 -12.28 0.57
CA THR A 177 8.31 -13.18 0.80
C THR A 177 7.86 -14.58 1.18
N VAL A 178 8.73 -15.56 0.87
CA VAL A 178 8.51 -16.97 1.16
C VAL A 178 9.72 -17.52 1.93
N HIS A 179 9.45 -18.26 2.98
CA HIS A 179 10.46 -18.79 3.91
C HIS A 179 10.22 -20.26 4.22
N ALA A 180 11.30 -20.96 4.58
CA ALA A 180 11.22 -22.36 4.97
C ALA A 180 10.63 -22.53 6.38
N THR A 181 10.83 -21.57 7.28
CA THR A 181 10.41 -21.67 8.68
C THR A 181 9.57 -20.48 9.12
N ALA A 182 8.74 -20.70 10.15
CA ALA A 182 7.99 -19.64 10.79
C ALA A 182 8.90 -18.55 11.36
N GLN A 183 10.02 -18.96 11.96
CA GLN A 183 10.96 -18.05 12.59
C GLN A 183 11.56 -17.07 11.58
N GLU A 184 12.02 -17.56 10.42
CA GLU A 184 12.53 -16.70 9.34
C GLU A 184 11.49 -15.70 8.85
N ALA A 185 10.23 -16.12 8.71
CA ALA A 185 9.13 -15.24 8.30
C ALA A 185 8.81 -14.18 9.36
N ILE A 186 8.82 -14.53 10.64
CA ILE A 186 8.62 -13.60 11.76
C ILE A 186 9.76 -12.56 11.80
N GLU A 187 11.00 -13.01 11.66
CA GLU A 187 12.19 -12.13 11.62
C GLU A 187 12.11 -11.16 10.43
N ARG A 188 11.68 -11.65 9.25
CA ARG A 188 11.47 -10.82 8.08
C ARG A 188 10.36 -9.79 8.32
N THR A 189 9.26 -10.18 8.94
CA THR A 189 8.16 -9.26 9.30
C THR A 189 8.67 -8.12 10.18
N GLN A 190 9.49 -8.43 11.18
CA GLN A 190 10.09 -7.43 12.07
C GLN A 190 11.10 -6.55 11.35
N LEU A 191 11.98 -7.13 10.54
CA LEU A 191 12.98 -6.39 9.77
C LEU A 191 12.34 -5.35 8.83
N MET A 192 11.26 -5.71 8.15
CA MET A 192 10.59 -4.77 7.25
C MET A 192 9.86 -3.66 8.00
N LEU A 193 9.33 -3.94 9.19
CA LEU A 193 8.81 -2.90 10.07
C LEU A 193 9.91 -1.91 10.50
N ASP A 194 11.10 -2.42 10.79
CA ASP A 194 12.27 -1.60 11.17
C ASP A 194 12.75 -0.74 9.99
N VAL A 195 12.70 -1.26 8.77
CA VAL A 195 12.97 -0.47 7.55
C VAL A 195 11.99 0.70 7.41
N TYR A 196 10.70 0.46 7.61
CA TYR A 196 9.70 1.54 7.58
C TYR A 196 9.89 2.56 8.69
N SER A 197 10.22 2.11 9.90
CA SER A 197 10.53 3.01 11.01
C SER A 197 11.73 3.88 10.71
N LYS A 198 12.81 3.30 10.17
CA LYS A 198 14.02 4.02 9.75
C LYS A 198 13.72 5.05 8.66
N LEU A 199 12.95 4.68 7.63
CA LEU A 199 12.49 5.63 6.61
C LEU A 199 11.75 6.80 7.25
N ALA A 200 10.75 6.52 8.09
CA ALA A 200 9.91 7.53 8.71
C ALA A 200 10.74 8.50 9.58
N GLU A 201 11.60 7.98 10.44
CA GLU A 201 12.35 8.80 11.41
C GLU A 201 13.55 9.51 10.80
N GLU A 202 14.37 8.81 10.00
CA GLU A 202 15.64 9.37 9.51
C GLU A 202 15.49 10.20 8.22
N TYR A 203 14.53 9.89 7.37
CA TYR A 203 14.33 10.55 6.08
C TYR A 203 13.12 11.46 6.04
N LEU A 204 12.01 11.03 6.63
CA LEU A 204 10.78 11.82 6.69
C LEU A 204 10.71 12.70 7.95
N ALA A 205 11.65 12.55 8.89
CA ALA A 205 11.68 13.23 10.19
C ALA A 205 10.33 13.12 10.94
N MET A 206 9.67 11.97 10.77
CA MET A 206 8.35 11.67 11.31
C MET A 206 8.49 10.60 12.41
N PRO A 207 8.45 10.98 13.69
CA PRO A 207 8.52 10.01 14.80
C PRO A 207 7.37 9.02 14.73
N VAL A 208 7.67 7.73 14.92
CA VAL A 208 6.67 6.65 14.84
C VAL A 208 6.74 5.72 16.04
N ILE A 209 5.61 5.10 16.34
CA ILE A 209 5.50 4.03 17.32
C ILE A 209 5.27 2.72 16.56
N LYS A 210 6.07 1.70 16.86
CA LYS A 210 5.86 0.35 16.38
C LYS A 210 4.83 -0.36 17.26
N GLY A 211 3.87 -1.02 16.65
CA GLY A 211 2.84 -1.71 17.38
C GLY A 211 2.31 -2.94 16.65
N ARG A 212 1.62 -3.78 17.41
CA ARG A 212 0.87 -4.94 16.90
C ARG A 212 -0.60 -4.57 16.85
N LYS A 213 -1.26 -4.86 15.73
CA LYS A 213 -2.70 -4.65 15.59
C LYS A 213 -3.50 -5.67 16.40
N THR A 214 -4.64 -5.21 16.90
CA THR A 214 -5.62 -6.10 17.52
C THR A 214 -6.19 -7.08 16.49
N PRO A 215 -6.76 -8.23 16.88
CA PRO A 215 -7.35 -9.17 15.95
C PRO A 215 -8.38 -8.56 15.00
N SER A 216 -9.17 -7.60 15.44
CA SER A 216 -10.20 -6.92 14.62
C SER A 216 -9.63 -5.96 13.56
N GLU A 217 -8.41 -5.49 13.74
CA GLU A 217 -7.73 -4.55 12.84
C GLU A 217 -6.63 -5.21 11.99
N ARG A 218 -6.50 -6.52 12.13
CA ARG A 218 -5.49 -7.31 11.44
C ARG A 218 -5.77 -7.35 9.95
N PHE A 219 -4.71 -7.45 9.14
CA PHE A 219 -4.87 -7.67 7.69
C PHE A 219 -5.62 -8.99 7.43
N PRO A 220 -6.64 -8.98 6.56
CA PRO A 220 -7.45 -10.17 6.28
C PRO A 220 -6.60 -11.35 5.77
N GLY A 221 -6.66 -12.48 6.47
CA GLY A 221 -5.85 -13.68 6.21
C GLY A 221 -4.49 -13.74 6.92
N ALA A 222 -4.04 -12.66 7.59
CA ALA A 222 -2.80 -12.67 8.34
C ALA A 222 -2.94 -13.31 9.73
N VAL A 223 -1.89 -14.01 10.16
CA VAL A 223 -1.75 -14.50 11.54
C VAL A 223 -1.42 -13.35 12.48
N ASP A 224 -0.58 -12.41 12.04
CA ASP A 224 -0.20 -11.22 12.79
C ASP A 224 0.05 -10.03 11.89
N THR A 225 -0.26 -8.83 12.37
CA THR A 225 -0.02 -7.57 11.67
C THR A 225 0.67 -6.58 12.58
N MET A 226 1.85 -6.14 12.16
CA MET A 226 2.60 -5.06 12.77
C MET A 226 2.45 -3.77 11.96
N CYS A 227 2.50 -2.63 12.61
CA CYS A 227 2.46 -1.33 11.93
C CYS A 227 3.35 -0.30 12.61
N ILE A 228 3.67 0.75 11.88
CA ILE A 228 4.17 2.00 12.42
C ILE A 228 3.06 3.05 12.37
N GLU A 229 2.91 3.80 13.45
CA GLU A 229 1.94 4.89 13.55
C GLU A 229 2.64 6.18 13.98
N ALA A 230 2.30 7.28 13.30
CA ALA A 230 2.77 8.61 13.63
C ALA A 230 1.65 9.43 14.28
N MET A 231 2.01 10.31 15.22
CA MET A 231 1.08 11.27 15.80
C MET A 231 1.01 12.52 14.92
N MET A 232 -0.18 12.82 14.40
CA MET A 232 -0.41 14.04 13.63
C MET A 232 -0.69 15.24 14.53
N GLN A 233 -0.61 16.46 13.96
CA GLN A 233 -0.79 17.70 14.74
C GLN A 233 -2.18 17.84 15.34
N ASP A 234 -3.20 17.20 14.77
CA ASP A 234 -4.56 17.09 15.32
C ASP A 234 -4.71 16.00 16.40
N ARG A 235 -3.59 15.43 16.86
CA ARG A 235 -3.50 14.38 17.90
C ARG A 235 -4.16 13.04 17.50
N LYS A 236 -4.32 12.80 16.21
CA LYS A 236 -4.76 11.49 15.68
C LYS A 236 -3.57 10.68 15.20
N GLY A 237 -3.63 9.37 15.40
CA GLY A 237 -2.66 8.43 14.85
C GLY A 237 -2.85 8.26 13.34
N LEU A 238 -1.74 8.21 12.60
CA LEU A 238 -1.69 7.85 11.19
C LEU A 238 -0.86 6.59 11.01
N GLN A 239 -1.49 5.52 10.49
CA GLN A 239 -0.76 4.33 10.08
C GLN A 239 0.09 4.66 8.84
N ALA A 240 1.40 4.48 8.96
CA ALA A 240 2.38 4.89 7.95
C ALA A 240 3.04 3.72 7.21
N GLY A 241 2.94 2.51 7.72
CA GLY A 241 3.44 1.30 7.08
C GLY A 241 3.00 0.07 7.86
N THR A 242 2.85 -1.06 7.17
CA THR A 242 2.43 -2.33 7.77
C THR A 242 3.32 -3.47 7.34
N SER A 243 3.48 -4.45 8.21
CA SER A 243 4.19 -5.69 7.95
C SER A 243 3.41 -6.86 8.55
N HIS A 244 3.12 -7.86 7.71
CA HIS A 244 2.23 -8.96 8.04
C HIS A 244 2.97 -10.28 8.07
N PHE A 245 2.85 -11.01 9.16
CA PHE A 245 3.15 -12.44 9.21
C PHE A 245 1.90 -13.19 8.76
N LEU A 246 1.95 -13.78 7.57
CA LEU A 246 0.82 -14.49 6.97
C LEU A 246 0.73 -15.95 7.43
N GLY A 247 1.73 -16.44 8.16
CA GLY A 247 1.82 -17.85 8.53
C GLY A 247 1.89 -18.73 7.30
N GLN A 248 1.01 -19.72 7.23
CA GLN A 248 0.85 -20.61 6.09
C GLN A 248 -0.50 -20.45 5.37
N ASN A 249 -1.31 -19.46 5.74
CA ASN A 249 -2.68 -19.32 5.22
C ASN A 249 -2.68 -19.16 3.69
N PHE A 250 -1.96 -18.18 3.16
CA PHE A 250 -1.83 -17.96 1.72
C PHE A 250 -1.02 -19.05 1.03
N ALA A 251 0.00 -19.60 1.69
CA ALA A 251 0.78 -20.71 1.14
C ALA A 251 -0.09 -21.96 0.93
N LYS A 252 -0.98 -22.26 1.85
CA LYS A 252 -1.93 -23.38 1.70
C LYS A 252 -2.97 -23.10 0.62
N ALA A 253 -3.53 -21.89 0.58
CA ALA A 253 -4.52 -21.48 -0.42
C ALA A 253 -3.96 -21.48 -1.85
N SER A 254 -2.67 -21.15 -2.03
CA SER A 254 -1.98 -21.10 -3.32
C SER A 254 -1.08 -22.32 -3.58
N GLU A 255 -1.07 -23.32 -2.69
CA GLU A 255 -0.25 -24.53 -2.81
C GLU A 255 1.25 -24.24 -2.95
N ILE A 256 1.78 -23.28 -2.17
CA ILE A 256 3.20 -22.97 -2.13
C ILE A 256 3.88 -24.00 -1.23
N THR A 257 4.38 -25.07 -1.83
CA THR A 257 5.11 -26.14 -1.15
C THR A 257 6.57 -26.19 -1.60
N PHE A 258 7.42 -26.77 -0.78
CA PHE A 258 8.81 -27.01 -1.12
C PHE A 258 9.29 -28.33 -0.53
N GLN A 259 10.26 -28.95 -1.21
CA GLN A 259 10.96 -30.10 -0.66
C GLN A 259 12.04 -29.64 0.32
N SER A 260 11.91 -30.04 1.58
CA SER A 260 12.87 -29.73 2.63
C SER A 260 14.21 -30.50 2.46
N SER A 261 15.22 -30.14 3.22
CA SER A 261 16.53 -30.79 3.16
C SER A 261 16.52 -32.28 3.57
N ILE A 262 15.43 -32.74 4.18
CA ILE A 262 15.18 -34.13 4.55
C ILE A 262 14.18 -34.83 3.61
N GLU A 263 14.03 -34.27 2.39
CA GLU A 263 13.17 -34.84 1.33
C GLU A 263 11.66 -34.89 1.68
N LYS A 264 11.21 -34.03 2.61
CA LYS A 264 9.80 -33.94 2.98
C LYS A 264 9.16 -32.73 2.29
N GLU A 265 7.97 -32.92 1.73
CA GLU A 265 7.17 -31.81 1.23
C GLU A 265 6.53 -31.05 2.39
N GLU A 266 6.71 -29.73 2.40
CA GLU A 266 6.23 -28.83 3.45
C GLU A 266 5.62 -27.59 2.83
N TYR A 267 4.56 -27.04 3.45
CA TYR A 267 4.07 -25.71 3.10
C TYR A 267 5.03 -24.63 3.58
N ALA A 268 5.25 -23.64 2.74
CA ALA A 268 6.09 -22.49 3.07
C ALA A 268 5.41 -21.53 4.07
N TRP A 269 6.21 -20.64 4.63
CA TRP A 269 5.77 -19.54 5.48
C TRP A 269 5.93 -18.22 4.72
N THR A 270 4.92 -17.36 4.78
CA THR A 270 4.89 -16.14 3.95
C THR A 270 4.73 -14.88 4.76
N THR A 271 5.20 -13.77 4.19
CA THR A 271 4.98 -12.42 4.70
C THR A 271 4.52 -11.50 3.58
N SER A 272 3.82 -10.42 3.94
CA SER A 272 3.63 -9.28 3.06
C SER A 272 3.80 -7.98 3.85
N TRP A 273 4.22 -6.91 3.17
CA TRP A 273 4.47 -5.62 3.81
C TRP A 273 4.33 -4.50 2.81
N GLY A 274 3.81 -3.34 3.26
CA GLY A 274 3.45 -2.25 2.36
C GLY A 274 3.50 -0.86 2.99
N ALA A 275 3.88 0.11 2.14
CA ALA A 275 3.77 1.53 2.39
C ALA A 275 3.34 2.25 1.10
N SER A 276 2.59 3.34 1.23
CA SER A 276 1.94 4.01 0.11
C SER A 276 2.22 5.51 0.08
N THR A 277 1.68 6.19 -0.93
CA THR A 277 1.63 7.65 -1.02
C THR A 277 0.97 8.33 0.19
N ARG A 278 0.38 7.57 1.11
CA ARG A 278 -0.05 8.08 2.42
C ARG A 278 1.09 8.73 3.21
N LEU A 279 2.34 8.28 3.00
CA LEU A 279 3.53 8.91 3.60
C LEU A 279 3.66 10.39 3.26
N ILE A 280 3.25 10.81 2.05
CA ILE A 280 3.23 12.22 1.65
C ILE A 280 2.22 13.00 2.51
N GLY A 281 1.02 12.43 2.68
CA GLY A 281 0.02 13.02 3.58
C GLY A 281 0.51 13.13 5.01
N GLY A 282 1.18 12.09 5.49
CA GLY A 282 1.83 12.08 6.81
C GLY A 282 2.88 13.19 6.96
N LEU A 283 3.73 13.38 5.95
CA LEU A 283 4.70 14.47 5.91
C LEU A 283 4.05 15.86 6.05
N ILE A 284 3.01 16.12 5.24
CA ILE A 284 2.28 17.38 5.28
C ILE A 284 1.66 17.60 6.65
N MET A 285 1.03 16.58 7.21
CA MET A 285 0.37 16.65 8.52
C MET A 285 1.35 16.74 9.69
N THR A 286 2.59 16.29 9.54
CA THR A 286 3.61 16.36 10.58
C THR A 286 4.31 17.70 10.57
N HIS A 287 4.70 18.21 9.41
CA HIS A 287 5.62 19.33 9.28
C HIS A 287 4.99 20.62 8.76
N GLY A 288 3.87 20.54 8.03
CA GLY A 288 3.21 21.70 7.48
C GLY A 288 2.72 22.68 8.54
N ASP A 289 2.66 23.95 8.17
CA ASP A 289 2.16 25.04 9.01
C ASP A 289 1.10 25.89 8.29
N ASP A 290 0.73 27.01 8.85
CA ASP A 290 -0.30 27.88 8.26
C ASP A 290 0.22 28.73 7.09
N ASP A 291 1.50 28.63 6.78
CA ASP A 291 2.13 29.26 5.61
C ASP A 291 2.40 28.27 4.47
N GLY A 292 2.26 26.95 4.72
CA GLY A 292 2.35 25.91 3.69
C GLY A 292 2.95 24.58 4.14
N ILE A 293 3.48 23.84 3.19
CA ILE A 293 4.13 22.56 3.45
C ILE A 293 5.61 22.78 3.76
N ILE A 294 6.13 21.96 4.66
CA ILE A 294 7.54 21.88 5.00
C ILE A 294 8.01 20.46 4.74
N LEU A 295 9.06 20.31 3.95
CA LEU A 295 9.60 18.99 3.58
C LEU A 295 10.98 18.78 4.17
N PRO A 296 11.26 17.59 4.74
CA PRO A 296 12.61 17.23 5.16
C PRO A 296 13.58 17.27 3.98
N PRO A 297 14.79 17.84 4.14
CA PRO A 297 15.74 18.03 3.04
C PRO A 297 16.15 16.73 2.32
N ARG A 298 16.10 15.59 3.01
CA ARG A 298 16.50 14.30 2.44
C ARG A 298 15.54 13.76 1.37
N VAL A 299 14.31 14.25 1.35
CA VAL A 299 13.26 13.81 0.40
C VAL A 299 12.67 14.96 -0.40
N ALA A 300 12.98 16.20 -0.05
CA ALA A 300 12.56 17.37 -0.83
C ALA A 300 13.12 17.29 -2.26
N SER A 301 12.29 17.58 -3.25
CA SER A 301 12.75 17.82 -4.61
C SER A 301 13.31 19.24 -4.71
N SER A 302 14.44 19.39 -5.39
CA SER A 302 15.08 20.69 -5.66
C SER A 302 14.35 21.44 -6.78
#